data_3d718f90639a64f1f8fe868dbefd8272
#
_entry.id   3d718f90639a64f1f8fe868dbefd8272
#
_cell.length_a   1.000
_cell.length_b   1.000
_cell.length_c   1.000
_cell.angle_alpha   90.00
_cell.angle_beta   90.00
_cell.angle_gamma   90.00
#
_symmetry.space_group_name_H-M   'P 1'
#
loop_
_entity.id
_entity.type
_entity.pdbx_description
1 polymer ?
#
loop_
_entity_poly.entity_id
_entity_poly.type
_entity_poly.pdbx_seq_one_letter_code
_entity_poly.pdbx_strand_id
1 'polypeptide(L)'
;MKKKKPCIALIADEFTTYGLAPDADILPLTPFDWRWKLRLFKPDFLFVESAWRGYRNSWQGKIASYENKPDNNNELKKIVEYCKRKKIKTVFWNKEDPFHFERFSDSASFFDIIYTTDADSINRYDSLLDHRCQSVGVLMFAAQPHWYKPVPQVKRKYGVAFFGGYYGNQF
;
A
#
# COMPACT_ATOMS: atom_id res chain seq x y z
N MET A 1 -28.28 -11.14 -4.58
CA MET A 1 -27.63 -10.91 -3.27
C MET A 1 -26.45 -9.94 -3.46
N LYS A 2 -26.40 -8.80 -2.76
CA LYS A 2 -25.22 -7.94 -2.77
C LYS A 2 -24.07 -8.70 -2.08
N LYS A 3 -22.96 -8.88 -2.78
CA LYS A 3 -21.74 -9.48 -2.22
C LYS A 3 -21.28 -8.62 -1.02
N LYS A 4 -21.04 -9.23 0.12
CA LYS A 4 -20.51 -8.53 1.30
C LYS A 4 -19.14 -7.95 0.94
N LYS A 5 -18.92 -6.67 1.21
CA LYS A 5 -17.61 -6.04 1.01
C LYS A 5 -16.59 -6.61 1.99
N PRO A 6 -15.33 -6.82 1.56
CA PRO A 6 -14.27 -7.18 2.49
C PRO A 6 -13.98 -6.02 3.45
N CYS A 7 -13.66 -6.35 4.69
CA CYS A 7 -13.14 -5.40 5.67
C CYS A 7 -11.62 -5.38 5.61
N ILE A 8 -11.03 -4.26 5.20
CA ILE A 8 -9.60 -4.09 5.00
C ILE A 8 -9.02 -3.21 6.09
N ALA A 9 -8.13 -3.77 6.93
CA ALA A 9 -7.24 -2.95 7.76
C ALA A 9 -6.22 -2.28 6.84
N LEU A 10 -6.20 -0.95 6.81
CA LEU A 10 -5.49 -0.19 5.78
C LEU A 10 -4.47 0.78 6.39
N ILE A 11 -3.23 0.72 5.85
CA ILE A 11 -2.20 1.75 6.02
C ILE A 11 -1.82 2.23 4.62
N ALA A 12 -2.36 3.37 4.23
CA ALA A 12 -2.21 3.92 2.89
C ALA A 12 -2.37 5.43 2.89
N ASP A 13 -1.90 6.09 1.83
CA ASP A 13 -2.17 7.48 1.57
C ASP A 13 -3.63 7.68 1.11
N GLU A 14 -4.10 8.91 1.10
CA GLU A 14 -5.51 9.23 0.80
C GLU A 14 -5.95 8.72 -0.57
N PHE A 15 -5.10 8.82 -1.57
CA PHE A 15 -5.41 8.38 -2.94
C PHE A 15 -5.83 6.90 -2.99
N THR A 16 -5.05 6.02 -2.40
CA THR A 16 -5.38 4.59 -2.34
C THR A 16 -6.60 4.33 -1.46
N THR A 17 -6.72 5.05 -0.36
CA THR A 17 -7.89 4.96 0.53
C THR A 17 -9.18 5.27 -0.23
N TYR A 18 -9.21 6.37 -0.98
CA TYR A 18 -10.36 6.73 -1.82
C TYR A 18 -10.60 5.74 -2.96
N GLY A 19 -9.53 5.19 -3.54
CA GLY A 19 -9.62 4.18 -4.59
C GLY A 19 -10.30 2.90 -4.12
N LEU A 20 -10.04 2.46 -2.90
CA LEU A 20 -10.59 1.21 -2.35
C LEU A 20 -11.96 1.34 -1.68
N ALA A 21 -12.32 2.53 -1.17
CA ALA A 21 -13.54 2.76 -0.38
C ALA A 21 -14.85 2.35 -1.08
N PRO A 22 -15.04 2.46 -2.41
CA PRO A 22 -16.26 1.99 -3.05
C PRO A 22 -16.46 0.47 -2.98
N ASP A 23 -15.37 -0.32 -2.91
CA ASP A 23 -15.39 -1.78 -3.02
C ASP A 23 -15.12 -2.51 -1.71
N ALA A 24 -14.65 -1.80 -0.67
CA ALA A 24 -14.29 -2.37 0.61
C ALA A 24 -14.76 -1.52 1.80
N ASP A 25 -14.94 -2.16 2.96
CA ASP A 25 -15.10 -1.49 4.24
C ASP A 25 -13.70 -1.20 4.79
N ILE A 26 -13.30 0.07 4.75
CA ILE A 26 -11.94 0.50 5.09
C ILE A 26 -11.83 0.77 6.59
N LEU A 27 -10.87 0.10 7.24
CA LEU A 27 -10.47 0.32 8.61
C LEU A 27 -9.06 0.96 8.61
N PRO A 28 -8.96 2.31 8.58
CA PRO A 28 -7.65 2.95 8.57
C PRO A 28 -6.97 2.76 9.93
N LEU A 29 -5.70 2.33 9.89
CA LEU A 29 -4.88 2.13 11.08
C LEU A 29 -3.90 3.29 11.26
N THR A 30 -3.70 3.67 12.53
CA THR A 30 -2.64 4.57 12.94
C THR A 30 -1.71 3.86 13.94
N PRO A 31 -0.48 4.37 14.18
CA PRO A 31 0.41 3.82 15.21
C PRO A 31 -0.20 3.77 16.63
N PHE A 32 -1.25 4.57 16.87
CA PHE A 32 -1.85 4.72 18.21
C PHE A 32 -3.09 3.84 18.43
N ASP A 33 -3.81 3.48 17.35
CA ASP A 33 -5.13 2.87 17.47
C ASP A 33 -5.23 1.43 16.93
N TRP A 34 -4.23 0.93 16.23
CA TRP A 34 -4.27 -0.34 15.54
C TRP A 34 -4.59 -1.54 16.45
N ARG A 35 -4.09 -1.53 17.71
CA ARG A 35 -4.27 -2.66 18.64
C ARG A 35 -5.74 -2.92 18.94
N TRP A 36 -6.46 -1.87 19.34
CA TRP A 36 -7.86 -2.02 19.66
C TRP A 36 -8.72 -2.21 18.40
N LYS A 37 -8.37 -1.54 17.29
CA LYS A 37 -9.09 -1.71 16.01
C LYS A 37 -8.99 -3.15 15.48
N LEU A 38 -7.81 -3.72 15.39
CA LEU A 38 -7.64 -5.10 14.94
C LEU A 38 -8.31 -6.12 15.87
N ARG A 39 -8.35 -5.84 17.17
CA ARG A 39 -9.04 -6.70 18.14
C ARG A 39 -10.56 -6.64 17.99
N LEU A 40 -11.12 -5.46 17.75
CA LEU A 40 -12.56 -5.25 17.73
C LEU A 40 -13.17 -5.60 16.37
N PHE A 41 -12.57 -5.15 15.28
CA PHE A 41 -13.18 -5.22 13.94
C PHE A 41 -12.83 -6.48 13.16
N LYS A 42 -11.78 -7.22 13.53
CA LYS A 42 -11.37 -8.51 12.91
C LYS A 42 -11.38 -8.42 11.37
N PRO A 43 -10.52 -7.60 10.74
CA PRO A 43 -10.51 -7.43 9.30
C PRO A 43 -10.17 -8.74 8.57
N ASP A 44 -10.59 -8.84 7.31
CA ASP A 44 -10.29 -9.98 6.46
C ASP A 44 -8.79 -10.08 6.14
N PHE A 45 -8.13 -8.94 5.95
CA PHE A 45 -6.68 -8.85 5.79
C PHE A 45 -6.15 -7.45 6.13
N LEU A 46 -4.81 -7.38 6.34
CA LEU A 46 -4.06 -6.13 6.44
C LEU A 46 -3.50 -5.78 5.07
N PHE A 47 -3.77 -4.58 4.58
CA PHE A 47 -3.17 -4.03 3.37
C PHE A 47 -2.37 -2.78 3.70
N VAL A 48 -1.09 -2.78 3.32
CA VAL A 48 -0.17 -1.65 3.52
C VAL A 48 0.46 -1.28 2.18
N GLU A 49 0.43 -0.01 1.84
CA GLU A 49 1.17 0.48 0.69
C GLU A 49 2.50 1.12 1.10
N SER A 50 3.38 1.35 0.13
CA SER A 50 4.58 2.17 0.27
C SER A 50 4.22 3.64 0.49
N ALA A 51 3.51 3.91 1.60
CA ALA A 51 3.00 5.25 1.91
C ALA A 51 4.09 6.14 2.50
N TRP A 52 4.17 7.38 2.00
CA TRP A 52 5.06 8.39 2.55
C TRP A 52 4.48 9.05 3.80
N ARG A 53 3.18 9.20 3.88
CA ARG A 53 2.47 9.92 4.94
C ARG A 53 1.46 9.05 5.68
N GLY A 54 0.71 8.21 4.95
CA GLY A 54 -0.39 7.43 5.48
C GLY A 54 -1.57 8.29 5.93
N TYR A 55 -2.58 7.64 6.49
CA TYR A 55 -3.80 8.31 6.94
C TYR A 55 -3.49 9.45 7.92
N ARG A 56 -3.89 10.68 7.56
CA ARG A 56 -3.67 11.91 8.34
C ARG A 56 -2.21 12.13 8.75
N ASN A 57 -1.26 11.79 7.88
CA ASN A 57 0.19 11.87 8.12
C ASN A 57 0.71 11.03 9.32
N SER A 58 -0.10 10.12 9.86
CA SER A 58 0.26 9.36 11.08
C SER A 58 1.41 8.37 10.87
N TRP A 59 1.70 8.01 9.62
CA TRP A 59 2.76 7.08 9.23
C TRP A 59 3.99 7.77 8.61
N GLN A 60 4.03 9.09 8.61
CA GLN A 60 5.16 9.82 8.03
C GLN A 60 6.48 9.39 8.66
N GLY A 61 7.42 8.95 7.81
CA GLY A 61 8.73 8.47 8.22
C GLY A 61 8.72 7.17 9.04
N LYS A 62 7.66 6.33 8.94
CA LYS A 62 7.50 5.08 9.70
C LYS A 62 7.31 3.83 8.83
N ILE A 63 7.38 3.97 7.51
CA ILE A 63 7.29 2.86 6.55
C ILE A 63 8.54 2.81 5.69
N ALA A 64 8.92 3.94 5.07
CA ALA A 64 10.17 4.04 4.32
C ALA A 64 11.38 3.95 5.25
N SER A 65 12.42 3.22 4.86
CA SER A 65 13.68 3.10 5.60
C SER A 65 14.56 4.33 5.40
N TYR A 66 15.28 4.72 6.45
CA TYR A 66 16.24 5.82 6.46
C TYR A 66 17.51 5.41 7.17
N GLU A 67 18.68 5.70 6.60
CA GLU A 67 19.99 5.34 7.17
C GLU A 67 20.20 5.85 8.60
N ASN A 68 19.73 7.06 8.88
CA ASN A 68 19.84 7.69 10.20
C ASN A 68 18.71 7.29 11.17
N LYS A 69 17.79 6.41 10.77
CA LYS A 69 16.67 5.93 11.58
C LYS A 69 16.37 4.46 11.31
N PRO A 70 17.27 3.54 11.67
CA PRO A 70 17.17 2.12 11.30
C PRO A 70 15.91 1.42 11.83
N ASP A 71 15.32 1.92 12.91
CA ASP A 71 14.17 1.31 13.58
C ASP A 71 12.84 2.06 13.36
N ASN A 72 12.78 2.91 12.35
CA ASN A 72 11.62 3.77 12.14
C ASN A 72 10.33 3.00 11.79
N ASN A 73 10.45 1.79 11.25
CA ASN A 73 9.33 0.93 10.88
C ASN A 73 8.97 -0.14 11.94
N ASN A 74 9.55 -0.07 13.13
CA ASN A 74 9.28 -1.03 14.22
C ASN A 74 7.80 -1.14 14.59
N GLU A 75 7.04 -0.05 14.54
CA GLU A 75 5.61 -0.12 14.84
C GLU A 75 4.83 -0.87 13.74
N LEU A 76 5.21 -0.71 12.47
CA LEU A 76 4.67 -1.50 11.37
C LEU A 76 4.97 -3.00 11.56
N LYS A 77 6.21 -3.34 11.92
CA LYS A 77 6.61 -4.72 12.21
C LYS A 77 5.74 -5.35 13.30
N LYS A 78 5.47 -4.65 14.40
CA LYS A 78 4.59 -5.12 15.48
C LYS A 78 3.16 -5.41 15.01
N ILE A 79 2.62 -4.57 14.10
CA ILE A 79 1.29 -4.79 13.51
C ILE A 79 1.28 -6.06 12.70
N VAL A 80 2.26 -6.23 11.81
CA VAL A 80 2.36 -7.42 10.96
C VAL A 80 2.50 -8.69 11.80
N GLU A 81 3.38 -8.69 12.81
CA GLU A 81 3.53 -9.80 13.75
C GLU A 81 2.22 -10.13 14.50
N TYR A 82 1.48 -9.10 14.93
CA TYR A 82 0.17 -9.29 15.54
C TYR A 82 -0.80 -9.96 14.56
N CYS A 83 -0.88 -9.48 13.32
CA CYS A 83 -1.74 -10.03 12.28
C CYS A 83 -1.38 -11.51 12.02
N LYS A 84 -0.10 -11.85 11.87
CA LYS A 84 0.37 -13.22 11.67
C LYS A 84 -0.04 -14.14 12.82
N ARG A 85 0.14 -13.72 14.08
CA ARG A 85 -0.33 -14.50 15.25
C ARG A 85 -1.84 -14.69 15.27
N LYS A 86 -2.61 -13.76 14.72
CA LYS A 86 -4.07 -13.82 14.60
C LYS A 86 -4.56 -14.48 13.31
N LYS A 87 -3.66 -14.97 12.47
CA LYS A 87 -3.94 -15.58 11.15
C LYS A 87 -4.68 -14.61 10.20
N ILE A 88 -4.46 -13.31 10.37
CA ILE A 88 -4.89 -12.26 9.44
C ILE A 88 -3.80 -12.15 8.38
N LYS A 89 -4.13 -12.39 7.11
CA LYS A 89 -3.19 -12.25 6.01
C LYS A 89 -2.68 -10.82 5.88
N THR A 90 -1.40 -10.68 5.50
CA THR A 90 -0.74 -9.38 5.39
C THR A 90 -0.23 -9.17 3.97
N VAL A 91 -0.58 -8.04 3.39
CA VAL A 91 -0.26 -7.67 2.01
C VAL A 91 0.47 -6.34 2.01
N PHE A 92 1.62 -6.27 1.36
CA PHE A 92 2.34 -5.02 1.08
C PHE A 92 2.26 -4.70 -0.41
N TRP A 93 1.92 -3.47 -0.76
CA TRP A 93 1.94 -2.99 -2.14
C TRP A 93 2.97 -1.89 -2.29
N ASN A 94 4.10 -2.21 -2.94
CA ASN A 94 5.12 -1.22 -3.26
C ASN A 94 4.80 -0.55 -4.60
N LYS A 95 4.16 0.61 -4.51
CA LYS A 95 3.83 1.44 -5.68
C LYS A 95 4.97 2.38 -6.09
N GLU A 96 6.05 2.40 -5.31
CA GLU A 96 7.23 3.25 -5.50
C GLU A 96 8.37 2.55 -6.25
N ASP A 97 8.17 1.27 -6.61
CA ASP A 97 9.10 0.53 -7.45
C ASP A 97 9.13 1.07 -8.89
N PRO A 98 10.29 1.01 -9.54
CA PRO A 98 11.59 0.54 -9.03
C PRO A 98 12.41 1.63 -8.33
N PHE A 99 11.99 2.92 -8.39
CA PHE A 99 12.80 4.07 -7.99
C PHE A 99 13.14 4.12 -6.51
N HIS A 100 12.20 3.74 -5.66
CA HIS A 100 12.36 3.77 -4.20
C HIS A 100 12.35 2.37 -3.58
N PHE A 101 12.76 1.35 -4.33
CA PHE A 101 12.83 -0.04 -3.87
C PHE A 101 13.53 -0.16 -2.53
N GLU A 102 14.76 0.39 -2.40
CA GLU A 102 15.56 0.30 -1.18
C GLU A 102 14.89 0.97 0.04
N ARG A 103 14.03 1.96 -0.21
CA ARG A 103 13.31 2.65 0.84
C ARG A 103 12.21 1.81 1.48
N PHE A 104 11.63 0.89 0.72
CA PHE A 104 10.44 0.15 1.17
C PHE A 104 10.64 -1.36 1.27
N SER A 105 11.72 -1.90 0.71
CA SER A 105 11.98 -3.33 0.66
C SER A 105 12.13 -3.96 2.05
N ASP A 106 12.77 -3.28 3.00
CA ASP A 106 12.87 -3.76 4.38
C ASP A 106 11.47 -3.93 5.01
N SER A 107 10.62 -2.91 4.92
CA SER A 107 9.24 -3.01 5.43
C SER A 107 8.42 -4.07 4.70
N ALA A 108 8.58 -4.19 3.37
CA ALA A 108 7.91 -5.21 2.57
C ALA A 108 8.27 -6.64 3.05
N SER A 109 9.50 -6.86 3.52
CA SER A 109 9.98 -8.16 3.97
C SER A 109 9.22 -8.75 5.18
N PHE A 110 8.44 -7.93 5.88
CA PHE A 110 7.64 -8.39 7.02
C PHE A 110 6.38 -9.14 6.60
N PHE A 111 5.89 -8.98 5.36
CA PHE A 111 4.56 -9.36 4.92
C PHE A 111 4.50 -10.78 4.33
N ASP A 112 3.28 -11.35 4.29
CA ASP A 112 3.04 -12.65 3.67
C ASP A 112 3.03 -12.57 2.14
N ILE A 113 2.51 -11.46 1.59
CA ILE A 113 2.33 -11.24 0.16
C ILE A 113 2.86 -9.85 -0.17
N ILE A 114 3.64 -9.75 -1.25
CA ILE A 114 4.14 -8.48 -1.77
C ILE A 114 3.62 -8.27 -3.18
N TYR A 115 3.10 -7.09 -3.44
CA TYR A 115 2.83 -6.63 -4.79
C TYR A 115 3.74 -5.46 -5.15
N THR A 116 4.26 -5.47 -6.37
CA THR A 116 5.03 -4.39 -6.98
C THR A 116 4.29 -3.82 -8.19
N THR A 117 4.57 -2.57 -8.55
CA THR A 117 4.09 -1.97 -9.81
C THR A 117 5.06 -2.19 -10.97
N ASP A 118 6.19 -2.85 -10.73
CA ASP A 118 7.25 -3.09 -11.70
C ASP A 118 7.62 -4.57 -11.76
N ALA A 119 7.42 -5.19 -12.93
CA ALA A 119 7.67 -6.63 -13.10
C ALA A 119 9.15 -7.01 -12.90
N ASP A 120 10.07 -6.12 -13.25
CA ASP A 120 11.50 -6.38 -13.13
C ASP A 120 11.96 -6.38 -11.67
N SER A 121 11.23 -5.73 -10.78
CA SER A 121 11.49 -5.72 -9.34
C SER A 121 11.18 -7.07 -8.65
N ILE A 122 10.44 -7.99 -9.27
CA ILE A 122 10.13 -9.31 -8.68
C ILE A 122 11.40 -10.04 -8.30
N ASN A 123 12.38 -10.14 -9.23
CA ASN A 123 13.64 -10.82 -8.97
C ASN A 123 14.44 -10.21 -7.80
N ARG A 124 14.31 -8.90 -7.59
CA ARG A 124 14.95 -8.21 -6.46
C ARG A 124 14.32 -8.64 -5.12
N TYR A 125 13.00 -8.79 -5.08
CA TYR A 125 12.30 -9.31 -3.90
C TYR A 125 12.66 -10.78 -3.64
N ASP A 126 12.69 -11.63 -4.66
CA ASP A 126 13.06 -13.03 -4.51
C ASP A 126 14.46 -13.19 -3.91
N SER A 127 15.41 -12.37 -4.36
CA SER A 127 16.78 -12.36 -3.83
C SER A 127 16.86 -11.84 -2.39
N LEU A 128 16.04 -10.83 -2.04
CA LEU A 128 16.03 -10.21 -0.71
C LEU A 128 15.37 -11.10 0.36
N LEU A 129 14.32 -11.82 -0.03
CA LEU A 129 13.42 -12.46 0.93
C LEU A 129 13.87 -13.86 1.34
N ASP A 130 14.85 -14.45 0.66
CA ASP A 130 15.37 -15.79 0.98
C ASP A 130 14.20 -16.78 1.27
N HIS A 131 13.21 -16.78 0.39
CA HIS A 131 11.98 -17.60 0.46
C HIS A 131 11.07 -17.37 1.69
N ARG A 132 11.24 -16.28 2.42
CA ARG A 132 10.40 -15.96 3.61
C ARG A 132 9.03 -15.41 3.27
N CYS A 133 8.85 -14.85 2.07
CA CYS A 133 7.55 -14.38 1.59
C CYS A 133 6.79 -15.52 0.90
N GLN A 134 5.48 -15.52 1.05
CA GLN A 134 4.64 -16.55 0.42
C GLN A 134 4.46 -16.33 -1.08
N SER A 135 4.41 -15.07 -1.51
CA SER A 135 4.35 -14.73 -2.94
C SER A 135 4.72 -13.27 -3.21
N VAL A 136 5.34 -13.06 -4.35
CA VAL A 136 5.55 -11.75 -4.96
C VAL A 136 4.81 -11.70 -6.29
N GLY A 137 4.14 -10.60 -6.60
CA GLY A 137 3.38 -10.45 -7.84
C GLY A 137 3.28 -9.00 -8.30
N VAL A 138 2.76 -8.80 -9.51
CA VAL A 138 2.54 -7.47 -10.07
C VAL A 138 1.11 -7.02 -9.79
N LEU A 139 0.95 -5.81 -9.22
CA LEU A 139 -0.33 -5.12 -9.07
C LEU A 139 -0.17 -3.68 -9.59
N MET A 140 -0.65 -3.44 -10.78
CA MET A 140 -0.59 -2.12 -11.41
C MET A 140 -1.64 -1.17 -10.83
N PHE A 141 -1.42 0.13 -11.03
CA PHE A 141 -2.44 1.13 -10.76
C PHE A 141 -3.70 0.87 -11.59
N ALA A 142 -4.85 1.07 -10.98
CA ALA A 142 -6.14 0.94 -11.64
C ALA A 142 -7.03 2.16 -11.38
N ALA A 143 -7.78 2.57 -12.38
CA ALA A 143 -8.79 3.60 -12.20
C ALA A 143 -10.02 3.02 -11.47
N GLN A 144 -10.48 3.72 -10.44
CA GLN A 144 -11.71 3.36 -9.75
C GLN A 144 -12.94 3.79 -10.58
N PRO A 145 -13.75 2.86 -11.12
CA PRO A 145 -14.84 3.21 -12.02
C PRO A 145 -16.00 3.97 -11.34
N HIS A 146 -16.06 3.96 -10.02
CA HIS A 146 -17.02 4.77 -9.27
C HIS A 146 -16.74 6.27 -9.42
N TRP A 147 -15.46 6.65 -9.45
CA TRP A 147 -15.01 8.03 -9.54
C TRP A 147 -14.68 8.45 -10.99
N TYR A 148 -14.01 7.57 -11.72
CA TYR A 148 -13.50 7.84 -13.06
C TYR A 148 -14.42 7.20 -14.11
N LYS A 149 -15.51 7.89 -14.41
CA LYS A 149 -16.49 7.43 -15.43
C LYS A 149 -16.17 8.06 -16.78
N PRO A 150 -16.21 7.28 -17.87
CA PRO A 150 -16.17 7.86 -19.20
C PRO A 150 -17.31 8.86 -19.37
N VAL A 151 -17.01 10.05 -19.86
CA VAL A 151 -18.05 11.02 -20.25
C VAL A 151 -18.36 10.80 -21.73
N PRO A 152 -19.53 10.25 -22.08
CA PRO A 152 -19.90 10.05 -23.47
C PRO A 152 -20.10 11.39 -24.18
N GLN A 153 -19.79 11.41 -25.46
CA GLN A 153 -20.04 12.55 -26.37
C GLN A 153 -19.24 13.83 -26.12
N VAL A 154 -18.17 13.79 -25.35
CA VAL A 154 -17.27 14.95 -25.23
C VAL A 154 -16.42 15.04 -26.49
N LYS A 155 -16.55 16.17 -27.24
CA LYS A 155 -15.64 16.49 -28.33
C LYS A 155 -14.27 16.81 -27.74
N ARG A 156 -13.32 15.92 -28.00
CA ARG A 156 -11.92 16.16 -27.57
C ARG A 156 -11.30 17.26 -28.41
N LYS A 157 -10.74 18.28 -27.76
CA LYS A 157 -10.13 19.44 -28.42
C LYS A 157 -8.63 19.24 -28.70
N TYR A 158 -7.95 18.41 -27.91
CA TYR A 158 -6.50 18.21 -27.92
C TYR A 158 -6.16 16.72 -28.10
N GLY A 159 -5.04 16.45 -28.77
CA GLY A 159 -4.60 15.07 -29.01
C GLY A 159 -4.00 14.40 -27.79
N VAL A 160 -3.18 15.13 -27.03
CA VAL A 160 -2.48 14.65 -25.84
C VAL A 160 -2.55 15.70 -24.74
N ALA A 161 -2.77 15.25 -23.49
CA ALA A 161 -2.68 16.08 -22.31
C ALA A 161 -1.87 15.33 -21.23
N PHE A 162 -0.99 16.05 -20.54
CA PHE A 162 -0.25 15.55 -19.39
C PHE A 162 -0.69 16.31 -18.13
N PHE A 163 -1.00 15.55 -17.08
CA PHE A 163 -1.30 16.07 -15.76
C PHE A 163 -0.32 15.47 -14.77
N GLY A 164 0.55 16.28 -14.18
CA GLY A 164 1.58 15.80 -13.26
C GLY A 164 2.24 16.93 -12.51
N GLY A 165 3.05 16.59 -11.51
CA GLY A 165 3.91 17.52 -10.79
C GLY A 165 5.17 17.84 -11.60
N TYR A 166 5.66 19.07 -11.49
CA TYR A 166 6.97 19.46 -11.97
C TYR A 166 7.95 19.45 -10.79
N TYR A 167 8.96 18.62 -10.87
CA TYR A 167 9.96 18.48 -9.79
C TYR A 167 11.25 19.24 -10.05
N GLY A 168 11.33 20.01 -11.15
CA GLY A 168 12.51 20.79 -11.52
C GLY A 168 13.73 19.89 -11.82
N ASN A 169 14.92 20.35 -11.40
CA ASN A 169 16.19 19.66 -11.58
C ASN A 169 16.53 18.74 -10.38
N GLN A 170 15.56 18.04 -9.79
CA GLN A 170 15.77 17.18 -8.63
C GLN A 170 16.14 15.74 -9.00
N PHE A 171 16.46 15.50 -10.29
CA PHE A 171 16.99 14.23 -10.80
C PHE A 171 18.30 14.47 -11.54
#